data_74ebf47b3707a63ef55a73e196c440b9
#
_entry.id   74ebf47b3707a63ef55a73e196c440b9
#
_cell.length_a   1.000
_cell.length_b   1.000
_cell.length_c   1.000
_cell.angle_alpha   90.00
_cell.angle_beta   90.00
_cell.angle_gamma   90.00
#
_symmetry.space_group_name_H-M   'P 1'
#
loop_
_entity.id
_entity.type
_entity.pdbx_description
1 polymer ?
#
loop_
_entity_poly.entity_id
_entity_poly.type
_entity_poly.pdbx_seq_one_letter_code
_entity_poly.pdbx_strand_id
1 'polypeptide(L)'
;MNKSKKEYGNPTLEEFKQLINKLPEIRSQMQELPDLLNSAPKDKIKEVLDQGLYWAVAYELSFQELLALLICALGCHQELHKSAQSDDPTQAAFSVFQNVTYETWKGGLDGLFEVGDVVALFTALQRNVFSIMLFHRTLNAMVDEVRNGNDDSFFDAVRIDRSIITCPTFALRISKAEVKNNKKFFIRLRSSLKGPSKKHWEAYKDLRYAFFILRESGFDKMSDAQLEELLVHQLKLYPDTPGARKNLRKQFTESKKFATT
;
A
#
# COMPACT_ATOMS: atom_id res chain seq x y z
N MET A 1 -22.06 -28.68 18.51
CA MET A 1 -21.90 -28.24 17.11
C MET A 1 -21.39 -26.79 17.14
N ASN A 2 -20.07 -26.61 17.08
CA ASN A 2 -19.47 -25.28 16.99
C ASN A 2 -19.65 -24.79 15.55
N LYS A 3 -20.52 -23.80 15.37
CA LYS A 3 -20.56 -23.01 14.13
C LYS A 3 -19.25 -22.23 14.07
N SER A 4 -18.33 -22.67 13.22
CA SER A 4 -17.17 -21.84 12.86
C SER A 4 -17.72 -20.52 12.34
N LYS A 5 -17.44 -19.42 13.03
CA LYS A 5 -17.59 -18.09 12.46
C LYS A 5 -16.74 -18.09 11.18
N LYS A 6 -17.39 -17.99 10.01
CA LYS A 6 -16.70 -17.56 8.81
C LYS A 6 -16.18 -16.15 9.14
N GLU A 7 -14.91 -16.04 9.43
CA GLU A 7 -14.26 -14.74 9.47
C GLU A 7 -14.30 -14.20 8.05
N TYR A 8 -14.98 -13.10 7.87
CA TYR A 8 -14.91 -12.30 6.66
C TYR A 8 -13.42 -11.98 6.44
N GLY A 9 -12.87 -12.47 5.32
CA GLY A 9 -11.55 -12.06 4.91
C GLY A 9 -10.51 -13.15 4.67
N ASN A 10 -10.82 -14.43 4.76
CA ASN A 10 -9.89 -15.48 4.32
C ASN A 10 -10.28 -15.97 2.92
N PRO A 11 -9.71 -15.36 1.84
CA PRO A 11 -9.93 -15.86 0.50
C PRO A 11 -9.43 -17.30 0.37
N THR A 12 -10.12 -18.09 -0.44
CA THR A 12 -9.64 -19.41 -0.85
C THR A 12 -8.37 -19.28 -1.69
N LEU A 13 -7.60 -20.36 -1.80
CA LEU A 13 -6.41 -20.36 -2.68
C LEU A 13 -6.78 -20.01 -4.13
N GLU A 14 -7.97 -20.37 -4.58
CA GLU A 14 -8.45 -20.06 -5.92
C GLU A 14 -8.76 -18.57 -6.10
N GLU A 15 -9.43 -17.95 -5.12
CA GLU A 15 -9.65 -16.50 -5.11
C GLU A 15 -8.33 -15.72 -5.04
N PHE A 16 -7.35 -16.24 -4.29
CA PHE A 16 -6.00 -15.67 -4.27
C PHE A 16 -5.33 -15.74 -5.65
N LYS A 17 -5.39 -16.88 -6.36
CA LYS A 17 -4.87 -17.00 -7.72
C LYS A 17 -5.55 -16.02 -8.68
N GLN A 18 -6.88 -15.88 -8.60
CA GLN A 18 -7.64 -14.94 -9.41
C GLN A 18 -7.20 -13.50 -9.14
N LEU A 19 -7.01 -13.11 -7.87
CA LEU A 19 -6.50 -11.80 -7.50
C LEU A 19 -5.10 -11.54 -8.08
N ILE A 20 -4.18 -12.49 -7.94
CA ILE A 20 -2.82 -12.36 -8.48
C ILE A 20 -2.82 -12.31 -10.01
N ASN A 21 -3.64 -13.11 -10.67
CA ASN A 21 -3.76 -13.09 -12.13
C ASN A 21 -4.36 -11.76 -12.64
N LYS A 22 -5.15 -11.06 -11.83
CA LYS A 22 -5.65 -9.71 -12.13
C LYS A 22 -4.65 -8.59 -11.82
N LEU A 23 -3.54 -8.88 -11.13
CA LEU A 23 -2.54 -7.85 -10.81
C LEU A 23 -2.01 -7.06 -12.01
N PRO A 24 -1.73 -7.67 -13.17
CA PRO A 24 -1.32 -6.91 -14.36
C PRO A 24 -2.39 -5.92 -14.83
N GLU A 25 -3.66 -6.33 -14.80
CA GLU A 25 -4.80 -5.47 -15.14
C GLU A 25 -5.00 -4.35 -14.11
N ILE A 26 -4.97 -4.68 -12.82
CA ILE A 26 -5.02 -3.71 -11.72
C ILE A 26 -3.86 -2.71 -11.84
N ARG A 27 -2.67 -3.14 -12.23
CA ARG A 27 -1.54 -2.24 -12.47
C ARG A 27 -1.75 -1.35 -13.68
N SER A 28 -2.25 -1.90 -14.79
CA SER A 28 -2.59 -1.11 -15.96
C SER A 28 -3.59 -0.02 -15.56
N GLN A 29 -4.66 -0.39 -14.88
CA GLN A 29 -5.65 0.57 -14.37
C GLN A 29 -5.04 1.56 -13.38
N MET A 30 -4.15 1.15 -12.49
CA MET A 30 -3.41 2.07 -11.61
C MET A 30 -2.43 2.98 -12.37
N GLN A 31 -1.90 2.53 -13.51
CA GLN A 31 -1.10 3.35 -14.42
C GLN A 31 -1.97 4.29 -15.25
N GLU A 32 -3.23 3.92 -15.47
CA GLU A 32 -4.27 4.73 -16.11
C GLU A 32 -4.99 5.68 -15.14
N LEU A 33 -4.77 5.52 -13.81
CA LEU A 33 -5.17 6.53 -12.81
C LEU A 33 -4.73 7.96 -13.19
N PRO A 34 -3.61 8.19 -13.91
CA PRO A 34 -3.34 9.48 -14.53
C PRO A 34 -4.45 9.98 -15.43
N ASP A 35 -5.25 9.13 -16.07
CA ASP A 35 -6.34 9.58 -16.93
C ASP A 35 -7.55 10.06 -16.11
N LEU A 36 -7.83 9.46 -14.97
CA LEU A 36 -8.78 9.99 -13.99
C LEU A 36 -8.28 11.33 -13.42
N LEU A 37 -6.98 11.40 -13.10
CA LEU A 37 -6.31 12.62 -12.67
C LEU A 37 -6.15 13.62 -13.84
N ASN A 38 -6.07 13.16 -15.08
CA ASN A 38 -6.04 14.02 -16.28
C ASN A 38 -7.38 14.73 -16.56
N SER A 39 -8.48 14.19 -16.06
CA SER A 39 -9.77 14.88 -16.06
C SER A 39 -9.86 15.97 -14.99
N ALA A 40 -9.00 15.94 -13.98
CA ALA A 40 -8.90 16.98 -12.96
C ALA A 40 -8.09 18.19 -13.49
N PRO A 41 -8.35 19.40 -13.00
CA PRO A 41 -7.60 20.59 -13.39
C PRO A 41 -6.11 20.40 -13.10
N LYS A 42 -5.28 20.39 -14.16
CA LYS A 42 -3.83 20.16 -14.07
C LYS A 42 -3.15 21.13 -13.12
N ASP A 43 -3.66 22.36 -13.05
CA ASP A 43 -3.11 23.39 -12.16
C ASP A 43 -3.32 23.05 -10.69
N LYS A 44 -4.47 22.45 -10.33
CA LYS A 44 -4.74 21.99 -8.95
C LYS A 44 -3.89 20.79 -8.57
N ILE A 45 -3.70 19.83 -9.48
CA ILE A 45 -2.80 18.70 -9.26
C ILE A 45 -1.37 19.22 -9.04
N LYS A 46 -0.93 20.15 -9.90
CA LYS A 46 0.39 20.75 -9.78
C LYS A 46 0.55 21.51 -8.47
N GLU A 47 -0.44 22.30 -8.07
CA GLU A 47 -0.43 23.01 -6.79
C GLU A 47 -0.24 22.07 -5.61
N VAL A 48 -0.98 20.94 -5.55
CA VAL A 48 -0.85 19.93 -4.51
C VAL A 48 0.52 19.26 -4.55
N LEU A 49 1.04 18.97 -5.75
CA LEU A 49 2.36 18.34 -5.92
C LEU A 49 3.50 19.32 -5.57
N ASP A 50 3.33 20.60 -5.87
CA ASP A 50 4.31 21.66 -5.59
C ASP A 50 4.34 22.03 -4.10
N GLN A 51 3.20 21.95 -3.40
CA GLN A 51 3.14 22.05 -1.94
C GLN A 51 3.90 20.91 -1.25
N GLY A 52 4.15 19.84 -1.96
CA GLY A 52 5.18 18.81 -1.72
C GLY A 52 4.99 17.94 -0.49
N LEU A 53 4.20 18.38 0.47
CA LEU A 53 4.26 17.87 1.83
C LEU A 53 2.88 17.58 2.44
N TYR A 54 1.83 18.04 1.78
CA TYR A 54 0.48 18.00 2.33
C TYR A 54 -0.01 16.59 2.63
N TRP A 55 0.19 15.63 1.69
CA TRP A 55 -0.25 14.25 1.89
C TRP A 55 0.56 13.48 2.96
N ALA A 56 1.74 13.96 3.33
CA ALA A 56 2.54 13.31 4.35
C ALA A 56 1.84 13.29 5.72
N VAL A 57 0.95 14.25 5.99
CA VAL A 57 0.13 14.29 7.21
C VAL A 57 -0.86 13.12 7.23
N ALA A 58 -1.32 12.64 6.07
CA ALA A 58 -2.22 11.49 5.98
C ALA A 58 -1.59 10.18 6.51
N TYR A 59 -0.26 10.11 6.60
CA TYR A 59 0.43 8.95 7.17
C TYR A 59 0.37 8.89 8.70
N GLU A 60 -0.05 9.96 9.37
CA GLU A 60 -0.34 9.95 10.83
C GLU A 60 -1.65 9.22 11.16
N LEU A 61 -2.53 9.04 10.19
CA LEU A 61 -3.76 8.27 10.31
C LEU A 61 -3.45 6.77 10.24
N SER A 62 -4.35 5.95 10.75
CA SER A 62 -4.32 4.52 10.43
C SER A 62 -4.65 4.29 8.95
N PHE A 63 -4.24 3.14 8.42
CA PHE A 63 -4.53 2.82 7.01
C PHE A 63 -6.05 2.73 6.74
N GLN A 64 -6.82 2.25 7.71
CA GLN A 64 -8.29 2.21 7.63
C GLN A 64 -8.91 3.61 7.59
N GLU A 65 -8.42 4.54 8.41
CA GLU A 65 -8.87 5.93 8.39
C GLU A 65 -8.53 6.61 7.06
N LEU A 66 -7.33 6.36 6.52
CA LEU A 66 -6.93 6.86 5.20
C LEU A 66 -7.90 6.37 4.10
N LEU A 67 -8.24 5.07 4.11
CA LEU A 67 -9.20 4.50 3.16
C LEU A 67 -10.60 5.07 3.34
N ALA A 68 -11.06 5.22 4.58
CA ALA A 68 -12.37 5.80 4.88
C ALA A 68 -12.48 7.25 4.38
N LEU A 69 -11.44 8.07 4.62
CA LEU A 69 -11.38 9.43 4.12
C LEU A 69 -11.37 9.49 2.60
N LEU A 70 -10.62 8.60 1.93
CA LEU A 70 -10.61 8.53 0.48
C LEU A 70 -11.99 8.18 -0.10
N ILE A 71 -12.67 7.18 0.48
CA ILE A 71 -14.03 6.78 0.07
C ILE A 71 -15.01 7.97 0.23
N CYS A 72 -14.91 8.69 1.34
CA CYS A 72 -15.71 9.89 1.58
C CYS A 72 -15.37 10.99 0.59
N ALA A 73 -14.09 11.25 0.34
CA ALA A 73 -13.63 12.26 -0.59
C ALA A 73 -14.03 11.96 -2.06
N LEU A 74 -14.15 10.68 -2.41
CA LEU A 74 -14.66 10.24 -3.72
C LEU A 74 -16.20 10.36 -3.83
N GLY A 75 -16.90 10.64 -2.73
CA GLY A 75 -18.36 10.75 -2.71
C GLY A 75 -19.10 9.41 -2.88
N CYS A 76 -18.41 8.27 -2.79
CA CYS A 76 -19.01 6.95 -3.06
C CYS A 76 -19.33 6.13 -1.81
N HIS A 77 -19.29 6.74 -0.62
CA HIS A 77 -19.48 6.04 0.65
C HIS A 77 -20.89 5.42 0.80
N GLN A 78 -21.95 6.09 0.30
CA GLN A 78 -23.31 5.56 0.37
C GLN A 78 -23.52 4.37 -0.56
N GLU A 79 -23.00 4.44 -1.78
CA GLU A 79 -23.06 3.36 -2.77
C GLU A 79 -22.28 2.14 -2.30
N LEU A 80 -21.11 2.34 -1.70
CA LEU A 80 -20.32 1.26 -1.11
C LEU A 80 -21.04 0.63 0.10
N HIS A 81 -21.71 1.43 0.93
CA HIS A 81 -22.52 0.89 2.02
C HIS A 81 -23.66 0.01 1.50
N LYS A 82 -24.35 0.43 0.45
CA LYS A 82 -25.38 -0.40 -0.23
C LYS A 82 -24.78 -1.65 -0.85
N SER A 83 -23.61 -1.54 -1.46
CA SER A 83 -22.91 -2.68 -2.07
C SER A 83 -22.60 -3.79 -1.07
N ALA A 84 -22.28 -3.44 0.16
CA ALA A 84 -22.04 -4.41 1.23
C ALA A 84 -23.26 -5.28 1.58
N GLN A 85 -24.46 -4.88 1.18
CA GLN A 85 -25.73 -5.59 1.41
C GLN A 85 -26.21 -6.37 0.17
N SER A 86 -25.47 -6.34 -0.93
CA SER A 86 -25.81 -7.05 -2.16
C SER A 86 -25.47 -8.55 -2.09
N ASP A 87 -26.02 -9.34 -2.99
CA ASP A 87 -25.73 -10.78 -3.10
C ASP A 87 -24.27 -11.05 -3.47
N ASP A 88 -23.63 -10.15 -4.25
CA ASP A 88 -22.21 -10.15 -4.53
C ASP A 88 -21.59 -8.77 -4.16
N PRO A 89 -21.19 -8.60 -2.89
CA PRO A 89 -20.63 -7.34 -2.41
C PRO A 89 -19.37 -6.91 -3.12
N THR A 90 -18.54 -7.87 -3.55
CA THR A 90 -17.26 -7.59 -4.23
C THR A 90 -17.50 -7.00 -5.61
N GLN A 91 -18.37 -7.62 -6.41
CA GLN A 91 -18.71 -7.12 -7.74
C GLN A 91 -19.45 -5.78 -7.67
N ALA A 92 -20.37 -5.65 -6.70
CA ALA A 92 -21.10 -4.40 -6.49
C ALA A 92 -20.15 -3.24 -6.11
N ALA A 93 -19.21 -3.46 -5.18
CA ALA A 93 -18.21 -2.47 -4.81
C ALA A 93 -17.29 -2.11 -5.99
N PHE A 94 -16.87 -3.11 -6.78
CA PHE A 94 -16.07 -2.88 -7.97
C PHE A 94 -16.80 -1.98 -8.99
N SER A 95 -18.09 -2.24 -9.20
CA SER A 95 -18.92 -1.41 -10.08
C SER A 95 -19.05 0.04 -9.58
N VAL A 96 -19.11 0.27 -8.26
CA VAL A 96 -19.11 1.63 -7.71
C VAL A 96 -17.81 2.35 -8.08
N PHE A 97 -16.65 1.73 -7.87
CA PHE A 97 -15.36 2.35 -8.19
C PHE A 97 -15.16 2.59 -9.70
N GLN A 98 -15.68 1.71 -10.56
CA GLN A 98 -15.64 1.93 -12.02
C GLN A 98 -16.44 3.15 -12.47
N ASN A 99 -17.45 3.53 -11.71
CA ASN A 99 -18.33 4.66 -12.03
C ASN A 99 -17.87 5.98 -11.36
N VAL A 100 -16.77 5.99 -10.62
CA VAL A 100 -16.22 7.22 -10.06
C VAL A 100 -15.66 8.08 -11.18
N THR A 101 -16.17 9.30 -11.29
CA THR A 101 -15.75 10.30 -12.26
C THR A 101 -15.32 11.57 -11.56
N TYR A 102 -14.65 12.48 -12.28
CA TYR A 102 -14.30 13.78 -11.71
C TYR A 102 -15.52 14.54 -11.16
N GLU A 103 -16.66 14.47 -11.83
CA GLU A 103 -17.88 15.14 -11.37
C GLU A 103 -18.44 14.54 -10.07
N THR A 104 -18.27 13.22 -9.85
CA THR A 104 -18.71 12.57 -8.60
C THR A 104 -17.85 12.95 -7.42
N TRP A 105 -16.55 13.07 -7.58
CA TRP A 105 -15.65 13.40 -6.47
C TRP A 105 -15.48 14.90 -6.23
N LYS A 106 -15.74 15.75 -7.23
CA LYS A 106 -15.73 17.21 -7.12
C LYS A 106 -16.67 17.74 -6.00
N GLY A 107 -17.76 17.02 -5.76
CA GLY A 107 -18.72 17.33 -4.71
C GLY A 107 -18.65 16.44 -3.46
N GLY A 108 -17.53 15.72 -3.27
CA GLY A 108 -17.38 14.74 -2.17
C GLY A 108 -17.76 15.33 -0.81
N LEU A 109 -18.68 14.65 -0.09
CA LEU A 109 -19.26 15.08 1.18
C LEU A 109 -19.73 16.57 1.16
N ASP A 110 -20.62 16.91 0.22
CA ASP A 110 -21.22 18.26 0.10
C ASP A 110 -20.17 19.39 -0.03
N GLY A 111 -19.03 19.10 -0.70
CA GLY A 111 -17.96 20.06 -0.90
C GLY A 111 -16.99 20.22 0.26
N LEU A 112 -17.03 19.28 1.24
CA LEU A 112 -16.05 19.26 2.34
C LEU A 112 -14.63 18.99 1.87
N PHE A 113 -14.48 18.19 0.79
CA PHE A 113 -13.19 17.86 0.21
C PHE A 113 -12.93 18.63 -1.07
N GLU A 114 -11.76 19.23 -1.16
CA GLU A 114 -11.27 19.83 -2.40
C GLU A 114 -10.55 18.78 -3.27
N VAL A 115 -10.36 19.11 -4.55
CA VAL A 115 -9.58 18.27 -5.49
C VAL A 115 -8.19 17.96 -4.93
N GLY A 116 -7.58 18.94 -4.25
CA GLY A 116 -6.28 18.77 -3.60
C GLY A 116 -6.27 17.68 -2.54
N ASP A 117 -7.32 17.59 -1.74
CA ASP A 117 -7.45 16.56 -0.68
C ASP A 117 -7.53 15.17 -1.31
N VAL A 118 -8.33 15.02 -2.36
CA VAL A 118 -8.47 13.74 -3.07
C VAL A 118 -7.13 13.30 -3.67
N VAL A 119 -6.41 14.21 -4.33
CA VAL A 119 -5.08 13.93 -4.89
C VAL A 119 -4.10 13.55 -3.79
N ALA A 120 -4.13 14.23 -2.64
CA ALA A 120 -3.28 13.93 -1.49
C ALA A 120 -3.56 12.53 -0.94
N LEU A 121 -4.84 12.17 -0.74
CA LEU A 121 -5.25 10.86 -0.24
C LEU A 121 -4.88 9.73 -1.23
N PHE A 122 -5.09 9.94 -2.54
CA PHE A 122 -4.65 8.99 -3.57
C PHE A 122 -3.14 8.80 -3.59
N THR A 123 -2.38 9.89 -3.48
CA THR A 123 -0.93 9.82 -3.43
C THR A 123 -0.47 9.03 -2.20
N ALA A 124 -1.06 9.29 -1.05
CA ALA A 124 -0.77 8.54 0.18
C ALA A 124 -1.12 7.06 0.03
N LEU A 125 -2.28 6.72 -0.56
CA LEU A 125 -2.67 5.34 -0.84
C LEU A 125 -1.67 4.66 -1.78
N GLN A 126 -1.31 5.30 -2.90
CA GLN A 126 -0.33 4.76 -3.85
C GLN A 126 1.01 4.48 -3.18
N ARG A 127 1.49 5.38 -2.32
CA ARG A 127 2.73 5.18 -1.56
C ARG A 127 2.62 4.03 -0.54
N ASN A 128 1.45 3.86 0.07
CA ASN A 128 1.19 2.70 0.94
C ASN A 128 1.25 1.39 0.15
N VAL A 129 0.63 1.32 -1.04
CA VAL A 129 0.74 0.14 -1.91
C VAL A 129 2.21 -0.16 -2.25
N PHE A 130 3.00 0.85 -2.61
CA PHE A 130 4.43 0.68 -2.86
C PHE A 130 5.18 0.20 -1.62
N SER A 131 4.83 0.71 -0.44
CA SER A 131 5.41 0.26 0.82
C SER A 131 5.13 -1.21 1.09
N ILE A 132 3.89 -1.66 0.91
CA ILE A 132 3.51 -3.06 1.02
C ILE A 132 4.33 -3.93 0.07
N MET A 133 4.47 -3.51 -1.19
CA MET A 133 5.21 -4.27 -2.19
C MET A 133 6.72 -4.38 -1.90
N LEU A 134 7.32 -3.37 -1.28
CA LEU A 134 8.76 -3.36 -0.96
C LEU A 134 9.08 -3.89 0.42
N PHE A 135 8.28 -3.53 1.41
CA PHE A 135 8.59 -3.72 2.82
C PHE A 135 7.55 -4.56 3.56
N HIS A 136 6.50 -5.05 2.88
CA HIS A 136 5.40 -5.87 3.42
C HIS A 136 4.62 -5.20 4.56
N ARG A 137 4.58 -3.86 4.59
CA ARG A 137 3.85 -3.06 5.57
C ARG A 137 3.49 -1.70 4.97
N THR A 138 2.46 -1.07 5.51
CA THR A 138 2.02 0.25 5.07
C THR A 138 2.95 1.35 5.58
N LEU A 139 2.94 2.51 4.95
CA LEU A 139 3.65 3.68 5.47
C LEU A 139 3.07 4.15 6.82
N ASN A 140 1.75 4.05 6.99
CA ASN A 140 1.08 4.36 8.25
C ASN A 140 1.61 3.47 9.39
N ALA A 141 1.74 2.16 9.17
CA ALA A 141 2.36 1.26 10.15
C ALA A 141 3.83 1.63 10.43
N MET A 142 4.60 2.04 9.42
CA MET A 142 5.97 2.51 9.63
C MET A 142 6.01 3.80 10.47
N VAL A 143 5.04 4.71 10.33
CA VAL A 143 4.94 5.91 11.16
C VAL A 143 4.75 5.53 12.63
N ASP A 144 3.88 4.55 12.91
CA ASP A 144 3.67 4.04 14.27
C ASP A 144 4.92 3.40 14.85
N GLU A 145 5.64 2.62 14.05
CA GLU A 145 6.92 2.03 14.46
C GLU A 145 7.98 3.11 14.75
N VAL A 146 8.04 4.19 13.95
CA VAL A 146 8.93 5.33 14.20
C VAL A 146 8.56 6.05 15.50
N ARG A 147 7.27 6.21 15.78
CA ARG A 147 6.76 6.75 17.03
C ARG A 147 7.25 5.95 18.23
N ASN A 148 7.36 4.63 18.05
CA ASN A 148 7.91 3.69 19.03
C ASN A 148 9.43 3.53 19.00
N GLY A 149 10.13 4.36 18.20
CA GLY A 149 11.60 4.44 18.19
C GLY A 149 12.32 3.54 17.19
N ASN A 150 11.61 2.96 16.21
CA ASN A 150 12.22 2.13 15.17
C ASN A 150 12.84 2.99 14.06
N ASP A 151 14.17 3.13 14.08
CA ASP A 151 14.90 3.89 13.06
C ASP A 151 14.95 3.17 11.69
N ASP A 152 14.86 1.84 11.64
CA ASP A 152 14.87 1.13 10.35
C ASP A 152 13.59 1.44 9.57
N SER A 153 12.45 1.49 10.25
CA SER A 153 11.17 1.92 9.67
C SER A 153 11.20 3.35 9.18
N PHE A 154 11.87 4.24 9.92
CA PHE A 154 12.10 5.61 9.47
C PHE A 154 12.81 5.65 8.11
N PHE A 155 13.91 4.93 7.96
CA PHE A 155 14.70 4.96 6.73
C PHE A 155 14.00 4.25 5.57
N ASP A 156 13.23 3.20 5.84
CA ASP A 156 12.46 2.49 4.82
C ASP A 156 11.32 3.35 4.29
N ALA A 157 10.58 4.04 5.17
CA ALA A 157 9.53 4.96 4.79
C ALA A 157 10.06 6.13 3.93
N VAL A 158 11.19 6.73 4.30
CA VAL A 158 11.83 7.79 3.51
C VAL A 158 12.24 7.31 2.11
N ARG A 159 12.57 6.03 1.93
CA ARG A 159 12.86 5.46 0.60
C ARG A 159 11.62 5.42 -0.29
N ILE A 160 10.45 5.22 0.29
CA ILE A 160 9.18 5.20 -0.45
C ILE A 160 8.72 6.59 -0.80
N ASP A 161 8.68 7.46 0.20
CA ASP A 161 8.22 8.83 0.05
C ASP A 161 9.12 9.80 0.81
N ARG A 162 9.84 10.62 0.04
CA ARG A 162 10.74 11.64 0.62
C ARG A 162 9.98 12.71 1.40
N SER A 163 8.74 12.98 1.02
CA SER A 163 7.92 14.00 1.67
C SER A 163 7.55 13.63 3.11
N ILE A 164 7.64 12.33 3.46
CA ILE A 164 7.33 11.83 4.80
C ILE A 164 8.19 12.46 5.91
N ILE A 165 9.36 13.03 5.57
CA ILE A 165 10.21 13.76 6.53
C ILE A 165 9.50 14.96 7.18
N THR A 166 8.41 15.41 6.58
CA THR A 166 7.59 16.53 7.09
C THR A 166 6.38 16.05 7.90
N CYS A 167 6.10 14.76 7.88
CA CYS A 167 5.18 14.14 8.81
C CYS A 167 5.65 14.43 10.25
N PRO A 168 4.78 14.90 11.15
CA PRO A 168 5.14 15.31 12.51
C PRO A 168 6.03 14.32 13.26
N THR A 169 5.70 13.03 13.20
CA THR A 169 6.49 11.95 13.81
C THR A 169 7.92 11.92 13.28
N PHE A 170 8.10 12.08 11.96
CA PHE A 170 9.42 12.08 11.31
C PHE A 170 10.21 13.35 11.59
N ALA A 171 9.57 14.52 11.52
CA ALA A 171 10.18 15.79 11.86
C ALA A 171 10.70 15.79 13.30
N LEU A 172 9.92 15.27 14.25
CA LEU A 172 10.33 15.12 15.64
C LEU A 172 11.55 14.19 15.78
N ARG A 173 11.57 13.06 15.02
CA ARG A 173 12.71 12.13 15.03
C ARG A 173 13.98 12.76 14.48
N ILE A 174 13.88 13.57 13.41
CA ILE A 174 15.01 14.35 12.84
C ILE A 174 15.54 15.34 13.88
N SER A 175 14.66 16.14 14.48
CA SER A 175 15.03 17.11 15.51
C SER A 175 15.74 16.45 16.70
N LYS A 176 15.25 15.30 17.16
CA LYS A 176 15.93 14.51 18.21
C LYS A 176 17.32 14.03 17.79
N ALA A 177 17.53 13.69 16.52
CA ALA A 177 18.82 13.30 15.99
C ALA A 177 19.79 14.48 15.91
N GLU A 178 19.26 15.65 15.55
CA GLU A 178 20.03 16.90 15.46
C GLU A 178 20.53 17.36 16.84
N VAL A 179 19.63 17.44 17.82
CA VAL A 179 19.99 17.78 19.21
C VAL A 179 21.07 16.85 19.77
N LYS A 180 21.01 15.55 19.41
CA LYS A 180 22.01 14.55 19.82
C LYS A 180 23.27 14.55 18.95
N ASN A 181 23.39 15.41 17.95
CA ASN A 181 24.48 15.44 16.96
C ASN A 181 24.74 14.03 16.35
N ASN A 182 23.68 13.30 16.00
CA ASN A 182 23.77 11.93 15.48
C ASN A 182 24.17 11.90 14.00
N LYS A 183 25.46 12.04 13.72
CA LYS A 183 26.02 12.04 12.36
C LYS A 183 25.66 10.76 11.57
N LYS A 184 25.61 9.58 12.22
CA LYS A 184 25.27 8.30 11.58
C LYS A 184 23.83 8.32 11.06
N PHE A 185 22.90 8.89 11.80
CA PHE A 185 21.51 9.06 11.39
C PHE A 185 21.43 9.88 10.08
N PHE A 186 22.11 11.01 10.01
CA PHE A 186 22.07 11.87 8.82
C PHE A 186 22.75 11.25 7.60
N ILE A 187 23.79 10.44 7.78
CA ILE A 187 24.39 9.68 6.68
C ILE A 187 23.36 8.67 6.11
N ARG A 188 22.65 7.92 6.98
CA ARG A 188 21.60 7.00 6.56
C ARG A 188 20.43 7.75 5.91
N LEU A 189 20.00 8.88 6.47
CA LEU A 189 18.95 9.72 5.89
C LEU A 189 19.28 10.13 4.45
N ARG A 190 20.47 10.67 4.21
CA ARG A 190 20.92 11.04 2.85
C ARG A 190 20.90 9.84 1.90
N SER A 191 21.27 8.66 2.38
CA SER A 191 21.19 7.42 1.57
C SER A 191 19.75 7.04 1.25
N SER A 192 18.85 7.14 2.22
CA SER A 192 17.44 6.78 2.07
C SER A 192 16.69 7.75 1.13
N LEU A 193 17.05 9.02 1.13
CA LEU A 193 16.51 10.03 0.21
C LEU A 193 16.79 9.71 -1.28
N LYS A 194 17.72 8.79 -1.60
CA LYS A 194 17.95 8.32 -2.97
C LYS A 194 16.84 7.40 -3.47
N GLY A 195 15.98 6.95 -2.58
CA GLY A 195 14.90 6.02 -2.88
C GLY A 195 15.34 4.55 -2.88
N PRO A 196 14.44 3.63 -3.20
CA PRO A 196 14.74 2.21 -3.27
C PRO A 196 15.67 1.90 -4.45
N SER A 197 16.49 0.86 -4.31
CA SER A 197 17.32 0.39 -5.42
C SER A 197 16.44 -0.15 -6.54
N LYS A 198 16.56 0.38 -7.76
CA LYS A 198 15.80 -0.04 -8.94
C LYS A 198 15.90 -1.56 -9.19
N LYS A 199 17.09 -2.15 -8.95
CA LYS A 199 17.35 -3.58 -9.15
C LYS A 199 16.46 -4.48 -8.26
N HIS A 200 16.17 -4.05 -7.03
CA HIS A 200 15.30 -4.79 -6.12
C HIS A 200 13.82 -4.48 -6.32
N TRP A 201 13.51 -3.33 -6.87
CA TRP A 201 12.15 -2.88 -7.08
C TRP A 201 11.41 -3.69 -8.14
N GLU A 202 11.97 -3.77 -9.34
CA GLU A 202 11.26 -4.36 -10.48
C GLU A 202 11.25 -5.88 -10.49
N ALA A 203 12.34 -6.51 -10.00
CA ALA A 203 12.49 -7.96 -10.10
C ALA A 203 11.56 -8.76 -9.19
N TYR A 204 11.16 -8.20 -8.02
CA TYR A 204 10.44 -8.97 -7.00
C TYR A 204 9.22 -8.27 -6.42
N LYS A 205 8.76 -7.16 -7.00
CA LYS A 205 7.60 -6.41 -6.48
C LYS A 205 6.36 -7.30 -6.38
N ASP A 206 6.10 -8.11 -7.39
CA ASP A 206 4.92 -8.97 -7.47
C ASP A 206 5.00 -10.15 -6.53
N LEU A 207 6.19 -10.75 -6.42
CA LEU A 207 6.46 -11.81 -5.46
C LEU A 207 6.25 -11.32 -4.02
N ARG A 208 6.72 -10.13 -3.70
CA ARG A 208 6.53 -9.53 -2.36
C ARG A 208 5.08 -9.23 -2.08
N TYR A 209 4.35 -8.72 -3.06
CA TYR A 209 2.92 -8.50 -2.93
C TYR A 209 2.18 -9.83 -2.75
N ALA A 210 2.53 -10.86 -3.51
CA ALA A 210 1.99 -12.20 -3.32
C ALA A 210 2.26 -12.75 -1.90
N PHE A 211 3.45 -12.56 -1.38
CA PHE A 211 3.76 -12.93 0.00
C PHE A 211 2.91 -12.18 1.03
N PHE A 212 2.71 -10.88 0.83
CA PHE A 212 1.84 -10.09 1.69
C PHE A 212 0.41 -10.65 1.69
N ILE A 213 -0.18 -10.83 0.51
CA ILE A 213 -1.54 -11.38 0.39
C ILE A 213 -1.64 -12.78 1.00
N LEU A 214 -0.68 -13.67 0.73
CA LEU A 214 -0.68 -15.02 1.30
C LEU A 214 -0.72 -14.99 2.83
N ARG A 215 0.00 -14.06 3.45
CA ARG A 215 0.02 -13.92 4.90
C ARG A 215 -1.27 -13.37 5.47
N GLU A 216 -1.74 -12.26 4.90
CA GLU A 216 -3.01 -11.65 5.32
C GLU A 216 -4.19 -12.61 5.15
N SER A 217 -4.08 -13.54 4.20
CA SER A 217 -5.09 -14.58 3.94
C SER A 217 -4.89 -15.86 4.75
N GLY A 218 -3.92 -15.91 5.68
CA GLY A 218 -3.70 -17.05 6.57
C GLY A 218 -2.97 -18.26 5.95
N PHE A 219 -2.32 -18.09 4.78
CA PHE A 219 -1.55 -19.15 4.12
C PHE A 219 -0.11 -19.29 4.63
N ASP A 220 0.18 -18.88 5.84
CA ASP A 220 1.50 -18.96 6.47
C ASP A 220 2.10 -20.37 6.51
N LYS A 221 1.24 -21.37 6.58
CA LYS A 221 1.62 -22.79 6.75
C LYS A 221 1.79 -23.56 5.44
N MET A 222 1.77 -22.87 4.30
CA MET A 222 2.06 -23.55 3.02
C MET A 222 3.42 -24.25 3.06
N SER A 223 3.47 -25.46 2.55
CA SER A 223 4.72 -26.20 2.39
C SER A 223 5.61 -25.56 1.31
N ASP A 224 6.90 -25.91 1.30
CA ASP A 224 7.82 -25.40 0.29
C ASP A 224 7.42 -25.82 -1.13
N ALA A 225 6.87 -27.04 -1.27
CA ALA A 225 6.35 -27.54 -2.54
C ALA A 225 5.13 -26.74 -3.02
N GLN A 226 4.22 -26.40 -2.12
CA GLN A 226 3.04 -25.58 -2.46
C GLN A 226 3.44 -24.15 -2.85
N LEU A 227 4.41 -23.56 -2.17
CA LEU A 227 4.93 -22.23 -2.53
C LEU A 227 5.60 -22.24 -3.91
N GLU A 228 6.41 -23.26 -4.20
CA GLU A 228 7.07 -23.41 -5.50
C GLU A 228 6.03 -23.61 -6.60
N GLU A 229 5.11 -24.56 -6.42
CA GLU A 229 4.03 -24.82 -7.37
C GLU A 229 3.23 -23.55 -7.68
N LEU A 230 2.81 -22.81 -6.64
CA LEU A 230 2.02 -21.60 -6.81
C LEU A 230 2.83 -20.47 -7.48
N LEU A 231 4.01 -20.16 -6.97
CA LEU A 231 4.72 -18.92 -7.31
C LEU A 231 5.66 -19.07 -8.51
N VAL A 232 6.14 -20.28 -8.80
CA VAL A 232 7.00 -20.57 -9.95
C VAL A 232 6.18 -21.08 -11.13
N HIS A 233 5.40 -22.13 -10.92
CA HIS A 233 4.77 -22.84 -12.04
C HIS A 233 3.42 -22.23 -12.45
N GLN A 234 2.59 -21.84 -11.49
CA GLN A 234 1.25 -21.31 -11.78
C GLN A 234 1.23 -19.81 -12.05
N LEU A 235 1.82 -19.00 -11.15
CA LEU A 235 1.79 -17.54 -11.23
C LEU A 235 3.03 -16.95 -11.94
N LYS A 236 4.07 -17.73 -12.12
CA LYS A 236 5.34 -17.33 -12.80
C LYS A 236 5.95 -16.03 -12.22
N LEU A 237 5.81 -15.84 -10.90
CA LEU A 237 6.33 -14.67 -10.18
C LEU A 237 7.79 -14.84 -9.76
N TYR A 238 8.31 -16.06 -9.82
CA TYR A 238 9.69 -16.39 -9.50
C TYR A 238 10.26 -17.32 -10.57
N PRO A 239 11.54 -17.16 -10.97
CA PRO A 239 12.13 -17.99 -12.00
C PRO A 239 12.29 -19.45 -11.54
N ASP A 240 12.06 -20.37 -12.45
CA ASP A 240 12.31 -21.80 -12.25
C ASP A 240 13.82 -22.06 -12.34
N THR A 241 14.47 -22.13 -11.18
CA THR A 241 15.91 -22.30 -11.06
C THR A 241 16.27 -23.35 -10.03
N PRO A 242 17.41 -24.04 -10.15
CA PRO A 242 17.91 -24.92 -9.10
C PRO A 242 17.98 -24.18 -7.77
N GLY A 243 17.23 -24.63 -6.77
CA GLY A 243 17.15 -23.97 -5.46
C GLY A 243 16.03 -22.95 -5.29
N ALA A 244 15.15 -22.75 -6.29
CA ALA A 244 14.00 -21.84 -6.21
C ALA A 244 13.17 -22.10 -4.95
N ARG A 245 12.84 -23.35 -4.65
CA ARG A 245 12.10 -23.77 -3.44
C ARG A 245 12.72 -23.24 -2.15
N LYS A 246 14.04 -23.46 -1.96
CA LYS A 246 14.76 -23.00 -0.75
C LYS A 246 14.80 -21.47 -0.65
N ASN A 247 15.03 -20.81 -1.76
CA ASN A 247 15.10 -19.35 -1.82
C ASN A 247 13.73 -18.70 -1.57
N LEU A 248 12.67 -19.26 -2.14
CA LEU A 248 11.28 -18.82 -1.87
C LEU A 248 10.94 -18.96 -0.39
N ARG A 249 11.24 -20.12 0.23
CA ARG A 249 11.00 -20.32 1.66
C ARG A 249 11.76 -19.31 2.51
N LYS A 250 13.02 -19.04 2.18
CA LYS A 250 13.82 -18.04 2.87
C LYS A 250 13.17 -16.65 2.78
N GLN A 251 12.82 -16.20 1.58
CA GLN A 251 12.20 -14.90 1.35
C GLN A 251 10.81 -14.83 2.03
N PHE A 252 10.01 -15.90 1.93
CA PHE A 252 8.72 -15.99 2.61
C PHE A 252 8.86 -15.92 4.13
N THR A 253 9.88 -16.56 4.70
CA THR A 253 10.15 -16.51 6.15
C THR A 253 10.63 -15.12 6.57
N GLU A 254 11.49 -14.49 5.78
CA GLU A 254 11.97 -13.13 6.04
C GLU A 254 10.82 -12.11 5.99
N SER A 255 9.85 -12.29 5.09
CA SER A 255 8.66 -11.44 5.05
C SER A 255 7.78 -11.51 6.32
N LYS A 256 7.91 -12.58 7.14
CA LYS A 256 7.26 -12.69 8.47
C LYS A 256 7.66 -11.60 9.46
N LYS A 257 8.88 -11.11 9.37
CA LYS A 257 9.40 -10.12 10.33
C LYS A 257 8.65 -8.79 10.30
N PHE A 258 7.79 -8.58 9.30
CA PHE A 258 7.13 -7.32 9.04
C PHE A 258 5.60 -7.37 9.18
N ALA A 259 5.01 -8.55 9.30
CA ALA A 259 3.56 -8.75 9.40
C ALA A 259 3.04 -8.86 10.85
N THR A 260 3.89 -8.69 11.86
CA THR A 260 3.54 -8.89 13.28
C THR A 260 3.55 -7.57 14.05
N THR A 261 2.89 -6.55 13.56
CA THR A 261 2.54 -5.36 14.36
C THR A 261 1.12 -4.95 14.05
#